data_de954775aeab6e08fc6f38a64f022949
#
_entry.id   de954775aeab6e08fc6f38a64f022949
#
_cell.length_a   1.000
_cell.length_b   1.000
_cell.length_c   1.000
_cell.angle_alpha   90.00
_cell.angle_beta   90.00
_cell.angle_gamma   90.00
#
_symmetry.space_group_name_H-M   'P 1'
#
loop_
_entity.id
_entity.type
_entity.pdbx_description
1 polymer ?
#
loop_
_entity_poly.entity_id
_entity_poly.type
_entity_poly.pdbx_seq_one_letter_code
_entity_poly.pdbx_strand_id
1 'polypeptide(L)'
;MTTTTSRLDAQIEKHLGLIDSLSARFALPLHVFFVEEMEANAEAFRSVAAAQYPRTAIAFAVKSNPCRGAVRLAARFGLGADVASEYELQLALEEHMEPATILCNGNAKSDDYLARAVSAGCPIAVDNADELDALDALLRGTGRKAQVLLRFRGMPLAGLTSDDQTTAADWTKFGFHIDEAPALFARLAEAATLRFLGISAHIGTQIAEPGGYERLLDHLLDVARDAQSRGLDVEMIDVGGGFPVSFLSEDEWTAFQASLLARLRGDVGASGAVTWNDIPMGYARTAGDQDSTWIGKAYWSRVPIARMYQHLLCAITRNGRSVVERLHALGDPTLVIEPGRSLMANAGITLTEVMGVKRVLEHAVVSLDMGINNHGTNLISPDIFPAAVLPRRESDVPETAFLAGRLCFSGDMISKAKVKLNRLPRRGERFVLYHTGAYSADHFASNSCGFPRPAKVAIRPGGTAELWRAPETYGSVHGASAEDLTIRDV
;
A
#
# COMPACT_ATOMS: atom_id res chain seq x y z
N MET A 1 9.61 -23.46 -0.45
CA MET A 1 8.68 -22.48 -1.03
C MET A 1 9.47 -21.55 -1.94
N THR A 2 9.01 -21.33 -3.18
CA THR A 2 9.63 -20.37 -4.11
C THR A 2 9.47 -18.97 -3.51
N THR A 3 10.55 -18.20 -3.37
CA THR A 3 10.46 -16.80 -2.89
C THR A 3 9.71 -15.96 -3.92
N THR A 4 9.06 -14.87 -3.48
CA THR A 4 8.38 -13.94 -4.41
C THR A 4 9.34 -13.32 -5.41
N THR A 5 10.61 -13.13 -5.04
CA THR A 5 11.67 -12.67 -5.94
C THR A 5 11.97 -13.67 -7.05
N SER A 6 11.98 -14.97 -6.76
CA SER A 6 12.20 -16.01 -7.78
C SER A 6 11.07 -16.11 -8.81
N ARG A 7 9.81 -15.76 -8.43
CA ARG A 7 8.72 -15.64 -9.41
C ARG A 7 8.96 -14.48 -10.36
N LEU A 8 9.37 -13.32 -9.84
CA LEU A 8 9.68 -12.16 -10.68
C LEU A 8 10.89 -12.40 -11.57
N ASP A 9 11.92 -13.12 -11.11
CA ASP A 9 13.03 -13.57 -11.96
C ASP A 9 12.52 -14.44 -13.11
N ALA A 10 11.64 -15.39 -12.84
CA ALA A 10 11.04 -16.22 -13.89
C ALA A 10 10.21 -15.41 -14.90
N GLN A 11 9.49 -14.38 -14.44
CA GLN A 11 8.77 -13.45 -15.33
C GLN A 11 9.75 -12.62 -16.18
N ILE A 12 10.85 -12.14 -15.60
CA ILE A 12 11.89 -11.41 -16.34
C ILE A 12 12.50 -12.30 -17.42
N GLU A 13 12.89 -13.53 -17.10
CA GLU A 13 13.48 -14.49 -18.04
C GLU A 13 12.49 -14.84 -19.16
N LYS A 14 11.23 -15.16 -18.81
CA LYS A 14 10.16 -15.47 -19.75
C LYS A 14 9.91 -14.35 -20.77
N HIS A 15 10.04 -13.10 -20.35
CA HIS A 15 9.73 -11.92 -21.15
C HIS A 15 10.94 -11.05 -21.51
N LEU A 16 12.17 -11.57 -21.41
CA LEU A 16 13.41 -10.78 -21.54
C LEU A 16 13.46 -9.97 -22.83
N GLY A 17 13.19 -10.58 -23.98
CA GLY A 17 13.23 -9.87 -25.27
C GLY A 17 12.17 -8.76 -25.41
N LEU A 18 10.99 -8.94 -24.78
CA LEU A 18 9.98 -7.90 -24.71
C LEU A 18 10.42 -6.75 -23.80
N ILE A 19 10.97 -7.07 -22.62
CA ILE A 19 11.51 -6.10 -21.66
C ILE A 19 12.64 -5.28 -22.31
N ASP A 20 13.52 -5.92 -23.08
CA ASP A 20 14.58 -5.23 -23.83
C ASP A 20 14.00 -4.24 -24.84
N SER A 21 13.01 -4.67 -25.61
CA SER A 21 12.31 -3.81 -26.58
C SER A 21 11.59 -2.62 -25.91
N LEU A 22 10.93 -2.86 -24.79
CA LEU A 22 10.27 -1.82 -24.02
C LEU A 22 11.26 -0.81 -23.41
N SER A 23 12.38 -1.32 -22.88
CA SER A 23 13.47 -0.47 -22.34
C SER A 23 14.08 0.42 -23.41
N ALA A 24 14.27 -0.09 -24.62
CA ALA A 24 14.77 0.68 -25.76
C ALA A 24 13.75 1.76 -26.21
N ARG A 25 12.45 1.43 -26.16
CA ARG A 25 11.37 2.33 -26.61
C ARG A 25 11.08 3.48 -25.63
N PHE A 26 11.07 3.20 -24.34
CA PHE A 26 10.62 4.16 -23.31
C PHE A 26 11.76 4.72 -22.48
N ALA A 27 13.00 4.29 -22.74
CA ALA A 27 14.19 4.56 -21.93
C ALA A 27 14.06 4.02 -20.48
N LEU A 28 15.13 4.15 -19.71
CA LEU A 28 15.16 3.83 -18.28
C LEU A 28 15.13 5.15 -17.47
N PRO A 29 14.61 5.16 -16.25
CA PRO A 29 13.97 4.02 -15.57
C PRO A 29 12.62 3.63 -16.19
N LEU A 30 12.21 2.38 -15.99
CA LEU A 30 10.96 1.83 -16.52
C LEU A 30 10.27 0.97 -15.45
N HIS A 31 9.00 1.26 -15.16
CA HIS A 31 8.19 0.42 -14.28
C HIS A 31 7.46 -0.64 -15.10
N VAL A 32 7.69 -1.91 -14.77
CA VAL A 32 7.10 -3.07 -15.47
C VAL A 32 6.23 -3.85 -14.50
N PHE A 33 5.00 -4.14 -14.92
CA PHE A 33 4.01 -4.91 -14.15
C PHE A 33 3.71 -6.22 -14.87
N PHE A 34 3.55 -7.29 -14.10
CA PHE A 34 3.15 -8.61 -14.58
C PHE A 34 1.71 -8.89 -14.18
N VAL A 35 0.82 -8.92 -15.15
CA VAL A 35 -0.63 -9.09 -14.93
C VAL A 35 -0.92 -10.41 -14.24
N GLU A 36 -0.20 -11.49 -14.59
CA GLU A 36 -0.32 -12.82 -13.98
C GLU A 36 -0.14 -12.80 -12.45
N GLU A 37 0.79 -11.98 -11.94
CA GLU A 37 1.08 -11.91 -10.51
C GLU A 37 -0.04 -11.19 -9.75
N MET A 38 -0.59 -10.11 -10.30
CA MET A 38 -1.76 -9.44 -9.69
C MET A 38 -2.99 -10.36 -9.70
N GLU A 39 -3.21 -11.08 -10.79
CA GLU A 39 -4.32 -12.03 -10.91
C GLU A 39 -4.19 -13.16 -9.88
N ALA A 40 -3.00 -13.72 -9.73
CA ALA A 40 -2.73 -14.76 -8.74
C ALA A 40 -2.97 -14.27 -7.30
N ASN A 41 -2.59 -13.03 -6.98
CA ASN A 41 -2.85 -12.44 -5.67
C ASN A 41 -4.36 -12.22 -5.44
N ALA A 42 -5.10 -11.71 -6.42
CA ALA A 42 -6.54 -11.52 -6.33
C ALA A 42 -7.28 -12.86 -6.15
N GLU A 43 -6.85 -13.88 -6.90
CA GLU A 43 -7.42 -15.22 -6.80
C GLU A 43 -7.16 -15.88 -5.44
N ALA A 44 -5.98 -15.63 -4.85
CA ALA A 44 -5.68 -16.12 -3.50
C ALA A 44 -6.66 -15.57 -2.45
N PHE A 45 -7.00 -14.27 -2.51
CA PHE A 45 -8.03 -13.69 -1.63
C PHE A 45 -9.42 -14.24 -1.91
N ARG A 46 -9.81 -14.39 -3.18
CA ARG A 46 -11.11 -14.96 -3.58
C ARG A 46 -11.29 -16.39 -3.11
N SER A 47 -10.26 -17.21 -3.26
CA SER A 47 -10.28 -18.61 -2.83
C SER A 47 -10.50 -18.73 -1.31
N VAL A 48 -9.85 -17.87 -0.52
CA VAL A 48 -10.08 -17.83 0.95
C VAL A 48 -11.50 -17.37 1.27
N ALA A 49 -11.97 -16.30 0.62
CA ALA A 49 -13.31 -15.79 0.81
C ALA A 49 -14.37 -16.85 0.49
N ALA A 50 -14.28 -17.48 -0.67
CA ALA A 50 -15.22 -18.52 -1.11
C ALA A 50 -15.24 -19.72 -0.15
N ALA A 51 -14.10 -20.09 0.42
CA ALA A 51 -13.99 -21.25 1.32
C ALA A 51 -14.47 -20.97 2.75
N GLN A 52 -14.32 -19.74 3.26
CA GLN A 52 -14.53 -19.47 4.69
C GLN A 52 -15.65 -18.47 4.97
N TYR A 53 -15.76 -17.42 4.17
CA TYR A 53 -16.81 -16.40 4.30
C TYR A 53 -17.17 -15.79 2.94
N PRO A 54 -18.09 -16.41 2.19
CA PRO A 54 -18.42 -15.97 0.82
C PRO A 54 -18.98 -14.55 0.70
N ARG A 55 -19.49 -13.97 1.78
CA ARG A 55 -19.95 -12.57 1.85
C ARG A 55 -18.79 -11.58 2.06
N THR A 56 -17.65 -11.85 1.39
CA THR A 56 -16.50 -10.97 1.36
C THR A 56 -16.49 -10.13 0.09
N ALA A 57 -16.30 -8.81 0.25
CA ALA A 57 -16.00 -7.90 -0.83
C ALA A 57 -14.50 -7.53 -0.80
N ILE A 58 -13.84 -7.64 -1.94
CA ILE A 58 -12.42 -7.30 -2.09
C ILE A 58 -12.35 -5.98 -2.85
N ALA A 59 -11.98 -4.89 -2.19
CA ALA A 59 -11.82 -3.57 -2.76
C ALA A 59 -10.33 -3.27 -3.02
N PHE A 60 -9.96 -3.08 -4.28
CA PHE A 60 -8.59 -2.68 -4.62
C PHE A 60 -8.29 -1.28 -4.08
N ALA A 61 -7.31 -1.13 -3.20
CA ALA A 61 -6.87 0.17 -2.71
C ALA A 61 -6.15 0.93 -3.83
N VAL A 62 -6.87 1.82 -4.52
CA VAL A 62 -6.41 2.54 -5.72
C VAL A 62 -5.14 3.33 -5.45
N LYS A 63 -5.04 3.98 -4.27
CA LYS A 63 -3.84 4.70 -3.80
C LYS A 63 -2.54 3.91 -3.88
N SER A 64 -2.61 2.58 -3.91
CA SER A 64 -1.42 1.72 -4.03
C SER A 64 -0.80 1.77 -5.42
N ASN A 65 -1.61 1.97 -6.46
CA ASN A 65 -1.20 2.20 -7.83
C ASN A 65 -2.33 2.92 -8.61
N PRO A 66 -2.44 4.24 -8.51
CA PRO A 66 -3.53 5.03 -9.09
C PRO A 66 -3.37 5.20 -10.61
N CYS A 67 -2.99 4.13 -11.28
CA CYS A 67 -2.81 4.08 -12.72
C CYS A 67 -4.05 3.47 -13.37
N ARG A 68 -4.54 4.08 -14.46
CA ARG A 68 -5.73 3.61 -15.20
C ARG A 68 -5.67 2.12 -15.52
N GLY A 69 -4.51 1.62 -15.96
CA GLY A 69 -4.32 0.21 -16.28
C GLY A 69 -4.51 -0.71 -15.07
N ALA A 70 -4.05 -0.31 -13.89
CA ALA A 70 -4.22 -1.09 -12.66
C ALA A 70 -5.69 -1.13 -12.22
N VAL A 71 -6.39 0.01 -12.27
CA VAL A 71 -7.82 0.11 -11.93
C VAL A 71 -8.67 -0.71 -12.90
N ARG A 72 -8.40 -0.59 -14.22
CA ARG A 72 -9.04 -1.42 -15.25
C ARG A 72 -8.82 -2.91 -15.00
N LEU A 73 -7.62 -3.29 -14.58
CA LEU A 73 -7.31 -4.69 -14.29
C LEU A 73 -8.09 -5.19 -13.07
N ALA A 74 -8.15 -4.38 -12.01
CA ALA A 74 -8.96 -4.69 -10.83
C ALA A 74 -10.45 -4.87 -11.19
N ALA A 75 -11.02 -3.97 -12.01
CA ALA A 75 -12.39 -4.09 -12.51
C ALA A 75 -12.61 -5.40 -13.30
N ARG A 76 -11.67 -5.76 -14.19
CA ARG A 76 -11.73 -7.02 -14.95
C ARG A 76 -11.65 -8.26 -14.06
N PHE A 77 -10.96 -8.17 -12.95
CA PHE A 77 -10.94 -9.24 -11.95
C PHE A 77 -12.17 -9.25 -11.05
N GLY A 78 -13.16 -8.38 -11.29
CA GLY A 78 -14.37 -8.30 -10.47
C GLY A 78 -14.12 -7.81 -9.06
N LEU A 79 -13.05 -7.03 -8.84
CA LEU A 79 -12.79 -6.36 -7.57
C LEU A 79 -13.55 -5.04 -7.52
N GLY A 80 -13.93 -4.63 -6.30
CA GLY A 80 -14.34 -3.25 -6.02
C GLY A 80 -13.12 -2.32 -5.92
N ALA A 81 -13.36 -1.09 -5.46
CA ALA A 81 -12.30 -0.12 -5.21
C ALA A 81 -12.42 0.56 -3.84
N ASP A 82 -11.30 0.74 -3.16
CA ASP A 82 -11.11 1.70 -2.09
C ASP A 82 -10.48 2.96 -2.70
N VAL A 83 -11.24 4.07 -2.73
CA VAL A 83 -10.83 5.34 -3.33
C VAL A 83 -10.72 6.43 -2.26
N ALA A 84 -9.67 7.22 -2.31
CA ALA A 84 -9.32 8.20 -1.30
C ALA A 84 -9.39 9.65 -1.82
N SER A 85 -9.94 9.87 -3.01
CA SER A 85 -10.14 11.18 -3.61
C SER A 85 -11.21 11.13 -4.71
N GLU A 86 -11.73 12.31 -5.07
CA GLU A 86 -12.64 12.48 -6.21
C GLU A 86 -12.02 12.04 -7.54
N TYR A 87 -10.71 12.11 -7.68
CA TYR A 87 -9.98 11.69 -8.88
C TYR A 87 -9.89 10.17 -8.99
N GLU A 88 -9.63 9.48 -7.86
CA GLU A 88 -9.67 8.02 -7.83
C GLU A 88 -11.09 7.49 -8.02
N LEU A 89 -12.12 8.16 -7.46
CA LEU A 89 -13.52 7.85 -7.70
C LEU A 89 -13.86 7.99 -9.19
N GLN A 90 -13.49 9.12 -9.79
CA GLN A 90 -13.71 9.35 -11.22
C GLN A 90 -13.06 8.26 -12.06
N LEU A 91 -11.81 7.90 -11.75
CA LEU A 91 -11.07 6.86 -12.45
C LEU A 91 -11.77 5.49 -12.34
N ALA A 92 -12.24 5.11 -11.15
CA ALA A 92 -12.94 3.85 -10.94
C ALA A 92 -14.26 3.79 -11.75
N LEU A 93 -15.02 4.89 -11.76
CA LEU A 93 -16.26 5.01 -12.54
C LEU A 93 -16.01 4.97 -14.05
N GLU A 94 -14.96 5.64 -14.55
CA GLU A 94 -14.55 5.61 -15.95
C GLU A 94 -14.09 4.22 -16.42
N GLU A 95 -13.53 3.41 -15.52
CA GLU A 95 -13.18 2.02 -15.78
C GLU A 95 -14.33 1.05 -15.51
N HIS A 96 -15.57 1.59 -15.39
CA HIS A 96 -16.83 0.85 -15.29
C HIS A 96 -16.95 -0.07 -14.08
N MET A 97 -16.33 0.29 -12.96
CA MET A 97 -16.57 -0.40 -11.71
C MET A 97 -18.00 -0.13 -11.21
N GLU A 98 -18.63 -1.16 -10.67
CA GLU A 98 -19.98 -1.04 -10.10
C GLU A 98 -19.97 -0.07 -8.90
N PRO A 99 -20.74 1.03 -8.91
CA PRO A 99 -20.69 2.05 -7.85
C PRO A 99 -20.91 1.51 -6.44
N ALA A 100 -21.77 0.50 -6.28
CA ALA A 100 -22.03 -0.13 -4.97
C ALA A 100 -20.80 -0.87 -4.41
N THR A 101 -19.78 -1.14 -5.24
CA THR A 101 -18.52 -1.78 -4.84
C THR A 101 -17.36 -0.80 -4.67
N ILE A 102 -17.59 0.50 -4.88
CA ILE A 102 -16.60 1.56 -4.72
C ILE A 102 -16.79 2.20 -3.34
N LEU A 103 -15.89 1.95 -2.40
CA LEU A 103 -15.90 2.56 -1.08
C LEU A 103 -15.15 3.89 -1.10
N CYS A 104 -15.85 4.99 -0.82
CA CYS A 104 -15.30 6.34 -0.80
C CYS A 104 -14.69 6.65 0.57
N ASN A 105 -13.39 6.47 0.68
CA ASN A 105 -12.55 6.73 1.85
C ASN A 105 -11.91 8.14 1.81
N GLY A 106 -11.11 8.44 2.82
CA GLY A 106 -10.37 9.71 2.98
C GLY A 106 -10.76 10.41 4.28
N ASN A 107 -9.83 11.15 4.86
CA ASN A 107 -10.03 11.83 6.16
C ASN A 107 -10.47 13.31 6.03
N ALA A 108 -10.57 13.81 4.81
CA ALA A 108 -10.97 15.19 4.51
C ALA A 108 -11.56 15.22 3.09
N LYS A 109 -12.82 14.81 2.97
CA LYS A 109 -13.52 14.79 1.67
C LYS A 109 -14.06 16.18 1.35
N SER A 110 -13.80 16.66 0.13
CA SER A 110 -14.41 17.90 -0.36
C SER A 110 -15.90 17.72 -0.60
N ASP A 111 -16.65 18.83 -0.61
CA ASP A 111 -18.09 18.82 -0.94
C ASP A 111 -18.32 18.21 -2.34
N ASP A 112 -17.44 18.48 -3.31
CA ASP A 112 -17.49 17.90 -4.65
C ASP A 112 -17.29 16.38 -4.61
N TYR A 113 -16.37 15.90 -3.78
CA TYR A 113 -16.18 14.46 -3.62
C TYR A 113 -17.42 13.78 -3.01
N LEU A 114 -17.95 14.35 -1.92
CA LEU A 114 -19.18 13.86 -1.29
C LEU A 114 -20.37 13.87 -2.26
N ALA A 115 -20.55 14.96 -3.01
CA ALA A 115 -21.62 15.09 -3.99
C ALA A 115 -21.51 14.06 -5.11
N ARG A 116 -20.30 13.80 -5.64
CA ARG A 116 -20.04 12.79 -6.65
C ARG A 116 -20.31 11.37 -6.12
N ALA A 117 -19.83 11.05 -4.92
CA ALA A 117 -20.06 9.77 -4.27
C ALA A 117 -21.56 9.48 -4.10
N VAL A 118 -22.31 10.45 -3.57
CA VAL A 118 -23.77 10.36 -3.44
C VAL A 118 -24.46 10.24 -4.80
N SER A 119 -24.02 11.03 -5.79
CA SER A 119 -24.62 11.01 -7.13
C SER A 119 -24.42 9.65 -7.82
N ALA A 120 -23.25 9.06 -7.65
CA ALA A 120 -22.94 7.74 -8.17
C ALA A 120 -23.63 6.60 -7.39
N GLY A 121 -24.04 6.83 -6.14
CA GLY A 121 -24.60 5.80 -5.27
C GLY A 121 -23.53 4.97 -4.55
N CYS A 122 -22.32 5.50 -4.41
CA CYS A 122 -21.21 4.80 -3.74
C CYS A 122 -21.37 4.86 -2.20
N PRO A 123 -21.01 3.80 -1.47
CA PRO A 123 -20.82 3.86 -0.01
C PRO A 123 -19.70 4.84 0.38
N ILE A 124 -19.92 5.58 1.47
CA ILE A 124 -18.99 6.59 1.98
C ILE A 124 -18.54 6.21 3.39
N ALA A 125 -17.25 5.97 3.58
CA ALA A 125 -16.66 5.85 4.90
C ALA A 125 -16.45 7.26 5.49
N VAL A 126 -17.35 7.66 6.35
CA VAL A 126 -17.35 8.98 7.00
C VAL A 126 -16.29 9.02 8.08
N ASP A 127 -15.46 10.05 8.07
CA ASP A 127 -14.26 10.15 8.90
C ASP A 127 -14.42 11.13 10.08
N ASN A 128 -15.33 12.09 9.96
CA ASN A 128 -15.57 13.14 10.96
C ASN A 128 -17.00 13.69 10.91
N ALA A 129 -17.37 14.48 11.92
CA ALA A 129 -18.71 15.03 12.07
C ALA A 129 -19.07 16.05 10.99
N ASP A 130 -18.11 16.83 10.51
CA ASP A 130 -18.34 17.85 9.48
C ASP A 130 -18.77 17.20 8.15
N GLU A 131 -18.24 16.00 7.83
CA GLU A 131 -18.69 15.23 6.67
C GLU A 131 -20.16 14.76 6.81
N LEU A 132 -20.59 14.37 8.02
CA LEU A 132 -22.00 14.05 8.26
C LEU A 132 -22.89 15.29 8.07
N ASP A 133 -22.46 16.46 8.57
CA ASP A 133 -23.17 17.71 8.40
C ASP A 133 -23.24 18.17 6.95
N ALA A 134 -22.14 18.01 6.20
CA ALA A 134 -22.08 18.31 4.77
C ALA A 134 -23.04 17.42 3.96
N LEU A 135 -23.10 16.12 4.26
CA LEU A 135 -24.02 15.18 3.62
C LEU A 135 -25.48 15.51 3.95
N ASP A 136 -25.78 15.86 5.20
CA ASP A 136 -27.11 16.30 5.62
C ASP A 136 -27.53 17.58 4.86
N ALA A 137 -26.64 18.56 4.77
CA ALA A 137 -26.88 19.80 4.04
C ALA A 137 -27.10 19.55 2.54
N LEU A 138 -26.26 18.73 1.93
CA LEU A 138 -26.33 18.37 0.50
C LEU A 138 -27.66 17.69 0.14
N LEU A 139 -28.21 16.87 1.03
CA LEU A 139 -29.36 16.01 0.73
C LEU A 139 -30.69 16.54 1.27
N ARG A 140 -30.66 17.61 2.06
CA ARG A 140 -31.88 18.19 2.64
C ARG A 140 -32.89 18.58 1.58
N GLY A 141 -34.10 18.05 1.70
CA GLY A 141 -35.20 18.31 0.76
C GLY A 141 -35.12 17.55 -0.57
N THR A 142 -34.07 16.74 -0.80
CA THR A 142 -33.93 15.97 -2.04
C THR A 142 -34.66 14.64 -2.05
N GLY A 143 -35.06 14.12 -0.89
CA GLY A 143 -35.62 12.76 -0.72
C GLY A 143 -34.61 11.62 -0.90
N ARG A 144 -33.34 11.94 -1.12
CA ARG A 144 -32.23 10.96 -1.27
C ARG A 144 -31.55 10.73 0.06
N LYS A 145 -30.84 9.58 0.16
CA LYS A 145 -30.00 9.25 1.31
C LYS A 145 -28.58 8.90 0.87
N ALA A 146 -27.58 9.38 1.61
CA ALA A 146 -26.20 8.90 1.49
C ALA A 146 -26.05 7.58 2.23
N GLN A 147 -25.35 6.64 1.62
CA GLN A 147 -24.99 5.36 2.22
C GLN A 147 -23.66 5.53 2.98
N VAL A 148 -23.70 5.39 4.30
CA VAL A 148 -22.54 5.74 5.15
C VAL A 148 -22.07 4.58 6.01
N LEU A 149 -20.75 4.41 6.08
CA LEU A 149 -20.06 3.66 7.12
C LEU A 149 -19.40 4.66 8.07
N LEU A 150 -19.38 4.38 9.36
CA LEU A 150 -18.58 5.16 10.31
C LEU A 150 -17.18 4.56 10.42
N ARG A 151 -16.16 5.38 10.18
CA ARG A 151 -14.76 4.96 10.37
C ARG A 151 -14.33 5.23 11.80
N PHE A 152 -13.78 4.20 12.46
CA PHE A 152 -13.37 4.27 13.87
C PHE A 152 -11.84 4.17 14.04
N ARG A 153 -11.35 4.83 15.10
CA ARG A 153 -10.01 4.77 15.68
C ARG A 153 -10.10 4.56 17.20
N GLY A 154 -8.98 4.61 17.90
CA GLY A 154 -8.93 4.39 19.35
C GLY A 154 -8.98 2.91 19.71
N MET A 155 -8.55 2.04 18.77
CA MET A 155 -8.43 0.61 19.06
C MET A 155 -7.20 0.34 19.93
N PRO A 156 -7.26 -0.57 20.90
CA PRO A 156 -6.15 -0.86 21.81
C PRO A 156 -5.08 -1.72 21.10
N LEU A 157 -4.34 -1.11 20.19
CA LEU A 157 -3.29 -1.73 19.37
C LEU A 157 -1.87 -1.50 19.91
N ALA A 158 -1.73 -0.88 21.07
CA ALA A 158 -0.43 -0.56 21.66
C ALA A 158 0.48 -1.79 21.78
N GLY A 159 1.73 -1.64 21.33
CA GLY A 159 2.74 -2.70 21.33
C GLY A 159 2.59 -3.74 20.21
N LEU A 160 1.59 -3.61 19.32
CA LEU A 160 1.37 -4.52 18.19
C LEU A 160 1.78 -3.91 16.85
N THR A 161 1.74 -2.58 16.76
CA THR A 161 2.14 -1.80 15.57
C THR A 161 2.86 -0.53 16.03
N SER A 162 3.72 0.03 15.18
CA SER A 162 4.25 1.37 15.43
C SER A 162 3.21 2.44 15.11
N ASP A 163 3.30 3.60 15.76
CA ASP A 163 2.42 4.74 15.49
C ASP A 163 2.49 5.19 14.02
N ASP A 164 3.65 5.06 13.39
CA ASP A 164 3.85 5.38 11.96
C ASP A 164 3.13 4.42 10.99
N GLN A 165 2.72 3.25 11.47
CA GLN A 165 2.10 2.21 10.64
C GLN A 165 0.62 2.08 10.86
N THR A 166 0.12 2.42 12.06
CA THR A 166 -1.28 2.25 12.41
C THR A 166 -2.10 3.47 12.05
N THR A 167 -3.34 3.24 11.60
CA THR A 167 -4.35 4.26 11.36
C THR A 167 -5.62 4.04 12.18
N ALA A 168 -5.57 3.13 13.17
CA ALA A 168 -6.69 2.80 14.04
C ALA A 168 -6.38 3.01 15.54
N ALA A 169 -5.16 3.43 15.92
CA ALA A 169 -4.81 3.79 17.29
C ALA A 169 -5.29 5.19 17.66
N ASP A 170 -4.99 5.65 18.89
CA ASP A 170 -5.41 6.97 19.39
C ASP A 170 -4.78 8.12 18.61
N TRP A 171 -3.46 8.04 18.37
CA TRP A 171 -2.69 9.05 17.66
C TRP A 171 -2.76 8.85 16.14
N THR A 172 -3.89 9.22 15.56
CA THR A 172 -4.08 9.23 14.10
C THR A 172 -5.00 10.37 13.71
N LYS A 173 -4.85 10.83 12.47
CA LYS A 173 -5.73 11.85 11.88
C LYS A 173 -7.05 11.29 11.37
N PHE A 174 -7.28 9.98 11.45
CA PHE A 174 -8.41 9.29 10.84
C PHE A 174 -9.48 8.93 11.86
N GLY A 175 -10.74 9.03 11.44
CA GLY A 175 -11.91 8.42 12.07
C GLY A 175 -12.36 9.05 13.39
N PHE A 176 -13.55 8.69 13.79
CA PHE A 176 -14.12 8.97 15.10
C PHE A 176 -13.44 8.10 16.17
N HIS A 177 -13.28 8.64 17.37
CA HIS A 177 -12.88 7.78 18.49
C HIS A 177 -13.96 6.77 18.82
N ILE A 178 -13.59 5.55 19.16
CA ILE A 178 -14.55 4.45 19.42
C ILE A 178 -15.56 4.81 20.50
N ASP A 179 -15.19 5.63 21.49
CA ASP A 179 -16.07 6.10 22.56
C ASP A 179 -17.20 7.01 22.05
N GLU A 180 -17.09 7.58 20.86
CA GLU A 180 -18.12 8.40 20.23
C GLU A 180 -19.24 7.56 19.59
N ALA A 181 -19.03 6.25 19.44
CA ALA A 181 -19.96 5.36 18.74
C ALA A 181 -21.41 5.45 19.23
N PRO A 182 -21.72 5.47 20.55
CA PRO A 182 -23.10 5.55 21.02
C PRO A 182 -23.84 6.82 20.58
N ALA A 183 -23.16 7.97 20.58
CA ALA A 183 -23.75 9.25 20.16
C ALA A 183 -23.95 9.30 18.64
N LEU A 184 -22.99 8.76 17.88
CA LEU A 184 -23.07 8.68 16.42
C LEU A 184 -24.20 7.74 15.97
N PHE A 185 -24.37 6.61 16.64
CA PHE A 185 -25.47 5.68 16.34
C PHE A 185 -26.83 6.30 16.64
N ALA A 186 -26.98 7.04 17.75
CA ALA A 186 -28.20 7.77 18.04
C ALA A 186 -28.52 8.82 16.96
N ARG A 187 -27.51 9.58 16.51
CA ARG A 187 -27.64 10.53 15.41
C ARG A 187 -28.10 9.85 14.11
N LEU A 188 -27.50 8.72 13.75
CA LEU A 188 -27.83 8.03 12.50
C LEU A 188 -29.19 7.35 12.54
N ALA A 189 -29.66 6.90 13.70
CA ALA A 189 -31.01 6.34 13.86
C ALA A 189 -32.09 7.36 13.56
N GLU A 190 -31.84 8.65 13.80
CA GLU A 190 -32.80 9.76 13.59
C GLU A 190 -32.58 10.45 12.21
N ALA A 191 -31.52 10.14 11.50
CA ALA A 191 -31.15 10.84 10.29
C ALA A 191 -32.09 10.54 9.10
N ALA A 192 -32.67 11.61 8.52
CA ALA A 192 -33.53 11.48 7.35
C ALA A 192 -32.76 11.32 6.03
N THR A 193 -31.55 11.86 5.96
CA THR A 193 -30.71 11.98 4.78
C THR A 193 -29.57 10.96 4.72
N LEU A 194 -29.32 10.27 5.83
CA LEU A 194 -28.25 9.28 5.94
C LEU A 194 -28.83 7.87 6.10
N ARG A 195 -28.22 6.90 5.45
CA ARG A 195 -28.50 5.47 5.61
C ARG A 195 -27.24 4.82 6.15
N PHE A 196 -27.29 4.38 7.39
CA PHE A 196 -26.21 3.62 7.99
C PHE A 196 -26.08 2.27 7.27
N LEU A 197 -24.89 1.96 6.76
CA LEU A 197 -24.54 0.67 6.20
C LEU A 197 -23.70 -0.19 7.16
N GLY A 198 -22.90 0.48 8.00
CA GLY A 198 -22.00 -0.26 8.87
C GLY A 198 -20.82 0.56 9.37
N ILE A 199 -19.74 -0.14 9.66
CA ILE A 199 -18.57 0.40 10.31
C ILE A 199 -17.30 0.06 9.55
N SER A 200 -16.27 0.91 9.70
CA SER A 200 -14.97 0.75 9.08
C SER A 200 -13.85 1.04 10.09
N ALA A 201 -12.76 0.30 9.98
CA ALA A 201 -11.49 0.68 10.57
C ALA A 201 -10.33 0.10 9.73
N HIS A 202 -9.23 0.82 9.69
CA HIS A 202 -8.06 0.39 8.94
C HIS A 202 -6.86 0.29 9.89
N ILE A 203 -6.30 -0.92 10.05
CA ILE A 203 -5.22 -1.13 11.03
C ILE A 203 -3.92 -0.41 10.67
N GLY A 204 -3.61 -0.28 9.38
CA GLY A 204 -2.37 0.33 8.93
C GLY A 204 -1.76 -0.37 7.71
N THR A 205 -0.42 -0.43 7.63
CA THR A 205 0.29 -0.98 6.48
C THR A 205 1.33 -2.00 6.87
N GLN A 206 1.46 -3.08 6.08
CA GLN A 206 2.50 -4.10 6.23
C GLN A 206 2.50 -4.73 7.66
N ILE A 207 1.33 -5.09 8.13
CA ILE A 207 1.13 -5.68 9.45
C ILE A 207 1.46 -7.17 9.37
N ALA A 208 2.64 -7.55 9.82
CA ALA A 208 3.16 -8.91 9.67
C ALA A 208 2.60 -9.89 10.71
N GLU A 209 2.24 -9.38 11.90
CA GLU A 209 1.76 -10.22 13.01
C GLU A 209 0.22 -10.17 13.10
N PRO A 210 -0.44 -11.33 13.21
CA PRO A 210 -1.90 -11.42 13.24
C PRO A 210 -2.56 -10.70 14.41
N GLY A 211 -1.92 -10.65 15.58
CA GLY A 211 -2.51 -10.15 16.81
C GLY A 211 -3.10 -8.74 16.75
N GLY A 212 -2.52 -7.87 15.90
CA GLY A 212 -3.08 -6.53 15.66
C GLY A 212 -4.45 -6.59 14.98
N TYR A 213 -4.56 -7.38 13.91
CA TYR A 213 -5.82 -7.59 13.22
C TYR A 213 -6.87 -8.31 14.08
N GLU A 214 -6.46 -9.35 14.82
CA GLU A 214 -7.35 -10.08 15.71
C GLU A 214 -8.03 -9.15 16.71
N ARG A 215 -7.26 -8.22 17.30
CA ARG A 215 -7.81 -7.22 18.20
C ARG A 215 -8.71 -6.23 17.48
N LEU A 216 -8.32 -5.72 16.32
CA LEU A 216 -9.14 -4.82 15.52
C LEU A 216 -10.50 -5.44 15.24
N LEU A 217 -10.52 -6.66 14.70
CA LEU A 217 -11.74 -7.38 14.38
C LEU A 217 -12.61 -7.64 15.60
N ASP A 218 -12.01 -8.06 16.71
CA ASP A 218 -12.75 -8.32 17.94
C ASP A 218 -13.50 -7.07 18.42
N HIS A 219 -12.83 -5.90 18.40
CA HIS A 219 -13.48 -4.62 18.75
C HIS A 219 -14.53 -4.18 17.72
N LEU A 220 -14.24 -4.29 16.42
CA LEU A 220 -15.22 -3.93 15.40
C LEU A 220 -16.50 -4.77 15.51
N LEU A 221 -16.35 -6.08 15.77
CA LEU A 221 -17.51 -6.96 15.97
C LEU A 221 -18.31 -6.62 17.22
N ASP A 222 -17.67 -6.09 18.27
CA ASP A 222 -18.39 -5.57 19.46
C ASP A 222 -19.13 -4.27 19.13
N VAL A 223 -18.50 -3.33 18.39
CA VAL A 223 -19.12 -2.07 17.93
C VAL A 223 -20.31 -2.36 17.00
N ALA A 224 -20.17 -3.32 16.09
CA ALA A 224 -21.26 -3.75 15.20
C ALA A 224 -22.48 -4.25 16.00
N ARG A 225 -22.22 -5.05 17.05
CA ARG A 225 -23.29 -5.54 17.93
C ARG A 225 -23.97 -4.41 18.72
N ASP A 226 -23.20 -3.41 19.19
CA ASP A 226 -23.78 -2.23 19.86
C ASP A 226 -24.67 -1.44 18.89
N ALA A 227 -24.26 -1.24 17.65
CA ALA A 227 -25.08 -0.60 16.62
C ALA A 227 -26.42 -1.35 16.41
N GLN A 228 -26.39 -2.68 16.28
CA GLN A 228 -27.60 -3.49 16.13
C GLN A 228 -28.51 -3.41 17.37
N SER A 229 -27.93 -3.40 18.58
CA SER A 229 -28.73 -3.27 19.82
C SER A 229 -29.47 -1.95 19.90
N ARG A 230 -29.05 -0.94 19.13
CA ARG A 230 -29.70 0.39 19.00
C ARG A 230 -30.63 0.50 17.79
N GLY A 231 -30.90 -0.61 17.12
CA GLY A 231 -31.83 -0.66 15.98
C GLY A 231 -31.22 -0.25 14.63
N LEU A 232 -29.90 -0.19 14.51
CA LEU A 232 -29.20 0.04 13.24
C LEU A 232 -28.84 -1.29 12.59
N ASP A 233 -29.19 -1.47 11.32
CA ASP A 233 -28.78 -2.64 10.55
C ASP A 233 -27.32 -2.50 10.14
N VAL A 234 -26.51 -3.52 10.46
CA VAL A 234 -25.09 -3.61 10.02
C VAL A 234 -25.02 -4.51 8.81
N GLU A 235 -24.98 -3.90 7.62
CA GLU A 235 -24.91 -4.61 6.35
C GLU A 235 -23.46 -4.81 5.90
N MET A 236 -22.50 -4.00 6.42
CA MET A 236 -21.11 -3.98 5.99
C MET A 236 -20.16 -3.75 7.17
N ILE A 237 -19.07 -4.50 7.20
CA ILE A 237 -17.94 -4.29 8.11
C ILE A 237 -16.69 -4.22 7.27
N ASP A 238 -16.01 -3.08 7.28
CA ASP A 238 -14.78 -2.88 6.54
C ASP A 238 -13.57 -2.90 7.50
N VAL A 239 -12.63 -3.79 7.26
CA VAL A 239 -11.43 -3.98 8.08
C VAL A 239 -10.19 -3.39 7.43
N GLY A 240 -10.36 -2.75 6.28
CA GLY A 240 -9.30 -2.11 5.53
C GLY A 240 -8.29 -3.09 4.91
N GLY A 241 -7.12 -2.54 4.63
CA GLY A 241 -5.99 -3.28 4.05
C GLY A 241 -4.89 -3.58 5.06
N GLY A 242 -3.64 -3.41 4.62
CA GLY A 242 -2.46 -3.61 5.46
C GLY A 242 -1.89 -5.03 5.43
N PHE A 243 -2.49 -5.96 4.67
CA PHE A 243 -2.02 -7.33 4.51
C PHE A 243 -0.55 -7.37 4.07
N PRO A 244 0.31 -8.14 4.77
CA PRO A 244 1.74 -8.09 4.57
C PRO A 244 2.19 -8.80 3.30
N VAL A 245 3.28 -8.30 2.72
CA VAL A 245 4.02 -8.95 1.63
C VAL A 245 5.42 -9.25 2.12
N SER A 246 5.91 -10.47 1.87
CA SER A 246 7.30 -10.81 2.16
C SER A 246 8.19 -10.35 1.01
N PHE A 247 9.07 -9.40 1.27
CA PHE A 247 10.11 -8.92 0.35
C PHE A 247 11.40 -9.72 0.50
N LEU A 248 11.69 -10.17 1.72
CA LEU A 248 12.85 -10.98 2.10
C LEU A 248 12.39 -12.39 2.49
N SER A 249 13.32 -13.34 2.50
CA SER A 249 13.14 -14.62 3.17
C SER A 249 13.18 -14.43 4.70
N GLU A 250 12.74 -15.45 5.44
CA GLU A 250 12.83 -15.45 6.90
C GLU A 250 14.27 -15.28 7.40
N ASP A 251 15.17 -16.05 6.80
CA ASP A 251 16.60 -16.01 7.16
C ASP A 251 17.23 -14.63 6.89
N GLU A 252 16.93 -14.03 5.72
CA GLU A 252 17.41 -12.69 5.37
C GLU A 252 16.86 -11.64 6.32
N TRP A 253 15.58 -11.72 6.66
CA TRP A 253 14.95 -10.78 7.59
C TRP A 253 15.51 -10.90 9.00
N THR A 254 15.63 -12.11 9.53
CA THR A 254 16.20 -12.41 10.84
C THR A 254 17.66 -11.94 10.94
N ALA A 255 18.46 -12.26 9.90
CA ALA A 255 19.86 -11.84 9.84
C ALA A 255 20.02 -10.31 9.78
N PHE A 256 19.13 -9.62 9.02
CA PHE A 256 19.14 -8.16 8.96
C PHE A 256 18.83 -7.54 10.33
N GLN A 257 17.77 -8.00 11.00
CA GLN A 257 17.39 -7.51 12.34
C GLN A 257 18.50 -7.73 13.37
N ALA A 258 19.08 -8.92 13.40
CA ALA A 258 20.18 -9.24 14.30
C ALA A 258 21.41 -8.37 14.05
N SER A 259 21.78 -8.16 12.78
CA SER A 259 22.92 -7.33 12.40
C SER A 259 22.71 -5.86 12.75
N LEU A 260 21.50 -5.33 12.51
CA LEU A 260 21.16 -3.95 12.86
C LEU A 260 21.17 -3.75 14.39
N LEU A 261 20.59 -4.69 15.13
CA LEU A 261 20.57 -4.62 16.58
C LEU A 261 22.00 -4.65 17.19
N ALA A 262 22.85 -5.56 16.71
CA ALA A 262 24.26 -5.63 17.13
C ALA A 262 24.99 -4.31 16.85
N ARG A 263 24.73 -3.68 15.70
CA ARG A 263 25.31 -2.37 15.35
C ARG A 263 24.81 -1.26 16.29
N LEU A 264 23.51 -1.21 16.57
CA LEU A 264 22.91 -0.20 17.43
C LEU A 264 23.37 -0.32 18.90
N ARG A 265 23.68 -1.54 19.34
CA ARG A 265 24.25 -1.81 20.66
C ARG A 265 25.75 -1.49 20.75
N GLY A 266 26.42 -1.32 19.63
CA GLY A 266 27.87 -1.09 19.58
C GLY A 266 28.70 -2.37 19.62
N ASP A 267 28.09 -3.55 19.45
CA ASP A 267 28.76 -4.85 19.45
C ASP A 267 29.67 -5.04 18.23
N VAL A 268 29.43 -4.28 17.17
CA VAL A 268 30.22 -4.30 15.92
C VAL A 268 30.68 -2.90 15.52
N GLY A 269 31.88 -2.81 14.91
CA GLY A 269 32.46 -1.55 14.44
C GLY A 269 31.75 -0.98 13.21
N ALA A 270 32.29 0.11 12.66
CA ALA A 270 31.72 0.84 11.51
C ALA A 270 31.55 -0.04 10.26
N SER A 271 32.42 -1.00 10.03
CA SER A 271 32.32 -1.99 8.94
C SER A 271 31.07 -2.86 9.01
N GLY A 272 30.51 -3.04 10.22
CA GLY A 272 29.28 -3.78 10.46
C GLY A 272 28.00 -2.98 10.20
N ALA A 273 28.08 -1.72 9.71
CA ALA A 273 26.89 -0.93 9.42
C ALA A 273 26.04 -1.60 8.33
N VAL A 274 24.76 -1.81 8.63
CA VAL A 274 23.76 -2.39 7.71
C VAL A 274 22.75 -1.37 7.24
N THR A 275 22.71 -0.19 7.85
CA THR A 275 21.87 0.94 7.43
C THR A 275 22.72 2.18 7.18
N TRP A 276 22.25 3.05 6.29
CA TRP A 276 22.91 4.30 5.96
C TRP A 276 22.91 5.23 7.19
N ASN A 277 24.13 5.63 7.59
CA ASN A 277 24.33 6.51 8.77
C ASN A 277 23.69 5.96 10.06
N ASP A 278 23.73 4.64 10.23
CA ASP A 278 23.22 3.92 11.41
C ASP A 278 21.75 4.26 11.77
N ILE A 279 20.91 4.49 10.75
CA ILE A 279 19.47 4.71 10.96
C ILE A 279 18.87 3.47 11.65
N PRO A 280 18.16 3.62 12.79
CA PRO A 280 17.62 2.49 13.56
C PRO A 280 16.44 1.80 12.89
N MET A 281 15.92 2.34 11.77
CA MET A 281 14.75 1.86 11.05
C MET A 281 13.55 1.66 11.98
N GLY A 282 13.15 0.43 12.24
CA GLY A 282 12.00 0.10 13.08
C GLY A 282 12.34 -0.26 14.53
N TYR A 283 13.60 -0.12 14.98
CA TYR A 283 13.91 -0.32 16.39
C TYR A 283 13.57 0.92 17.22
N ALA A 284 12.67 0.75 18.19
CA ALA A 284 12.41 1.75 19.22
C ALA A 284 13.31 1.51 20.42
N ARG A 285 13.95 2.58 20.94
CA ARG A 285 14.55 2.57 22.26
C ARG A 285 13.46 2.90 23.27
N THR A 286 13.10 1.96 24.10
CA THR A 286 12.36 2.25 25.33
C THR A 286 13.31 2.92 26.33
N ALA A 287 12.93 4.05 26.89
CA ALA A 287 13.72 4.76 27.88
C ALA A 287 13.94 3.84 29.11
N GLY A 288 15.19 3.44 29.33
CA GLY A 288 15.59 2.62 30.49
C GLY A 288 15.69 1.12 30.24
N ASP A 289 15.37 0.61 29.04
CA ASP A 289 15.47 -0.80 28.71
C ASP A 289 16.63 -1.06 27.76
N GLN A 290 17.41 -2.12 28.03
CA GLN A 290 18.49 -2.57 27.14
C GLN A 290 17.93 -3.35 25.93
N ASP A 291 16.65 -3.69 25.95
CA ASP A 291 15.99 -4.46 24.90
C ASP A 291 15.23 -3.54 23.95
N SER A 292 15.82 -3.32 22.77
CA SER A 292 15.16 -2.64 21.67
C SER A 292 14.20 -3.60 20.97
N THR A 293 12.91 -3.25 20.95
CA THR A 293 11.89 -4.03 20.25
C THR A 293 11.69 -3.48 18.84
N TRP A 294 11.54 -4.38 17.85
CA TRP A 294 11.16 -3.98 16.51
C TRP A 294 9.68 -3.64 16.44
N ILE A 295 9.36 -2.41 16.11
CA ILE A 295 7.99 -1.91 15.94
C ILE A 295 7.75 -1.34 14.53
N GLY A 296 8.77 -1.32 13.67
CA GLY A 296 8.70 -0.82 12.31
C GLY A 296 8.05 -1.81 11.32
N LYS A 297 8.01 -1.43 10.04
CA LYS A 297 7.53 -2.31 8.98
C LYS A 297 8.33 -3.61 8.95
N ALA A 298 7.64 -4.73 8.90
CA ALA A 298 8.28 -6.03 8.66
C ALA A 298 8.43 -6.29 7.16
N TYR A 299 9.51 -6.95 6.77
CA TYR A 299 9.79 -7.32 5.37
C TYR A 299 9.70 -8.81 5.12
N TRP A 300 9.25 -9.53 6.11
CA TRP A 300 8.84 -10.93 6.06
C TRP A 300 7.64 -11.14 6.97
N SER A 301 6.75 -12.06 6.59
CA SER A 301 5.64 -12.51 7.40
C SER A 301 5.43 -14.02 7.20
N ARG A 302 5.14 -14.71 8.28
CA ARG A 302 4.75 -16.13 8.27
C ARG A 302 3.43 -16.36 7.53
N VAL A 303 2.56 -15.35 7.52
CA VAL A 303 1.22 -15.40 6.94
C VAL A 303 1.00 -14.27 5.92
N PRO A 304 1.79 -14.24 4.82
CA PRO A 304 1.71 -13.16 3.85
C PRO A 304 0.43 -13.22 3.00
N ILE A 305 0.01 -12.05 2.49
CA ILE A 305 -1.08 -11.88 1.52
C ILE A 305 -2.39 -12.52 2.05
N ALA A 306 -3.06 -13.33 1.25
CA ALA A 306 -4.33 -13.96 1.59
C ALA A 306 -4.25 -14.95 2.78
N ARG A 307 -3.06 -15.44 3.11
CA ARG A 307 -2.88 -16.29 4.32
C ARG A 307 -3.17 -15.53 5.61
N MET A 308 -2.85 -14.22 5.64
CA MET A 308 -3.26 -13.38 6.76
C MET A 308 -4.78 -13.30 6.85
N TYR A 309 -5.45 -13.07 5.73
CA TYR A 309 -6.91 -13.02 5.69
C TYR A 309 -7.54 -14.37 6.13
N GLN A 310 -7.01 -15.48 5.65
CA GLN A 310 -7.42 -16.81 6.10
C GLN A 310 -7.26 -16.98 7.62
N HIS A 311 -6.13 -16.56 8.16
CA HIS A 311 -5.87 -16.62 9.60
C HIS A 311 -6.90 -15.81 10.39
N LEU A 312 -7.22 -14.60 9.93
CA LEU A 312 -8.17 -13.71 10.60
C LEU A 312 -9.59 -14.30 10.68
N LEU A 313 -10.05 -14.92 9.60
CA LEU A 313 -11.38 -15.55 9.58
C LEU A 313 -11.47 -16.72 10.56
N CYS A 314 -10.37 -17.44 10.78
CA CYS A 314 -10.28 -18.56 11.73
C CYS A 314 -9.98 -18.11 13.18
N ALA A 315 -9.62 -16.85 13.40
CA ALA A 315 -9.19 -16.37 14.71
C ALA A 315 -10.30 -16.49 15.75
N ILE A 316 -9.93 -16.90 16.97
CA ILE A 316 -10.85 -16.98 18.10
C ILE A 316 -10.82 -15.65 18.86
N THR A 317 -11.96 -15.02 18.97
CA THR A 317 -12.15 -13.75 19.64
C THR A 317 -12.23 -13.92 21.17
N ARG A 318 -12.15 -12.82 21.94
CA ARG A 318 -12.17 -12.83 23.43
C ARG A 318 -13.39 -13.54 24.04
N ASN A 319 -14.48 -13.62 23.31
CA ASN A 319 -15.68 -14.32 23.77
C ASN A 319 -15.71 -15.83 23.44
N GLY A 320 -14.60 -16.40 22.94
CA GLY A 320 -14.46 -17.83 22.65
C GLY A 320 -15.09 -18.28 21.32
N ARG A 321 -15.61 -17.36 20.50
CA ARG A 321 -16.17 -17.65 19.18
C ARG A 321 -15.18 -17.23 18.10
N SER A 322 -15.21 -17.91 16.96
CA SER A 322 -14.45 -17.47 15.79
C SER A 322 -15.02 -16.17 15.20
N VAL A 323 -14.19 -15.48 14.41
CA VAL A 323 -14.62 -14.29 13.66
C VAL A 323 -15.83 -14.61 12.78
N VAL A 324 -15.79 -15.73 12.04
CA VAL A 324 -16.89 -16.17 11.17
C VAL A 324 -18.17 -16.43 11.95
N GLU A 325 -18.11 -17.12 13.09
CA GLU A 325 -19.30 -17.35 13.95
C GLU A 325 -19.91 -16.03 14.45
N ARG A 326 -19.09 -15.03 14.71
CA ARG A 326 -19.58 -13.71 15.12
C ARG A 326 -20.22 -12.93 13.96
N LEU A 327 -19.65 -13.04 12.75
CA LEU A 327 -20.25 -12.47 11.54
C LEU A 327 -21.62 -13.10 11.27
N HIS A 328 -21.75 -14.41 11.38
CA HIS A 328 -23.05 -15.09 11.27
C HIS A 328 -24.04 -14.61 12.32
N ALA A 329 -23.60 -14.43 13.57
CA ALA A 329 -24.44 -13.92 14.64
C ALA A 329 -24.89 -12.45 14.46
N LEU A 330 -24.21 -11.69 13.60
CA LEU A 330 -24.58 -10.32 13.17
C LEU A 330 -25.52 -10.30 11.95
N GLY A 331 -25.94 -11.46 11.43
CA GLY A 331 -26.83 -11.56 10.26
C GLY A 331 -26.06 -11.51 8.92
N ASP A 332 -24.84 -11.98 8.91
CA ASP A 332 -24.01 -12.10 7.70
C ASP A 332 -23.74 -10.77 6.97
N PRO A 333 -23.17 -9.76 7.64
CA PRO A 333 -22.78 -8.53 6.97
C PRO A 333 -21.72 -8.81 5.89
N THR A 334 -21.65 -7.99 4.87
CA THR A 334 -20.53 -8.03 3.91
C THR A 334 -19.23 -7.63 4.62
N LEU A 335 -18.26 -8.52 4.65
CA LEU A 335 -16.91 -8.22 5.14
C LEU A 335 -16.09 -7.62 4.01
N VAL A 336 -15.71 -6.35 4.14
CA VAL A 336 -14.86 -5.66 3.15
C VAL A 336 -13.39 -5.74 3.57
N ILE A 337 -12.54 -6.06 2.61
CA ILE A 337 -11.08 -5.95 2.73
C ILE A 337 -10.54 -5.07 1.61
N GLU A 338 -9.50 -4.29 1.93
CA GLU A 338 -8.91 -3.29 1.02
C GLU A 338 -7.45 -3.60 0.65
N PRO A 339 -7.15 -4.76 0.01
CA PRO A 339 -5.78 -5.07 -0.34
C PRO A 339 -5.25 -4.14 -1.43
N GLY A 340 -4.14 -3.44 -1.15
CA GLY A 340 -3.41 -2.62 -2.10
C GLY A 340 -2.01 -3.20 -2.35
N ARG A 341 -1.11 -3.05 -1.38
CA ARG A 341 0.24 -3.61 -1.43
C ARG A 341 0.23 -5.10 -1.72
N SER A 342 -0.62 -5.85 -1.07
CA SER A 342 -0.71 -7.31 -1.21
C SER A 342 -1.26 -7.78 -2.56
N LEU A 343 -1.90 -6.91 -3.34
CA LEU A 343 -2.27 -7.20 -4.73
C LEU A 343 -1.16 -6.83 -5.71
N MET A 344 -0.45 -5.73 -5.48
CA MET A 344 0.37 -5.09 -6.51
C MET A 344 1.87 -5.18 -6.27
N ALA A 345 2.37 -5.19 -5.02
CA ALA A 345 3.80 -5.02 -4.77
C ALA A 345 4.66 -6.04 -5.51
N ASN A 346 4.36 -7.33 -5.34
CA ASN A 346 5.04 -8.43 -5.99
C ASN A 346 4.59 -8.69 -7.45
N ALA A 347 3.76 -7.82 -8.00
CA ALA A 347 3.40 -7.82 -9.42
C ALA A 347 4.21 -6.81 -10.24
N GLY A 348 5.15 -6.07 -9.63
CA GLY A 348 5.91 -5.06 -10.33
C GLY A 348 7.39 -5.03 -10.01
N ILE A 349 8.14 -4.60 -11.00
CA ILE A 349 9.59 -4.31 -10.92
C ILE A 349 9.88 -2.92 -11.47
N THR A 350 11.01 -2.36 -11.06
CA THR A 350 11.56 -1.14 -11.68
C THR A 350 12.92 -1.47 -12.29
N LEU A 351 13.04 -1.25 -13.58
CA LEU A 351 14.31 -1.34 -14.30
C LEU A 351 14.96 0.03 -14.34
N THR A 352 16.26 0.08 -14.08
CA THR A 352 17.08 1.30 -14.15
C THR A 352 18.48 0.98 -14.64
N GLU A 353 19.31 1.99 -14.78
CA GLU A 353 20.71 1.87 -15.17
C GLU A 353 21.63 2.30 -14.04
N VAL A 354 22.79 1.67 -13.94
CA VAL A 354 23.84 2.05 -12.99
C VAL A 354 24.61 3.24 -13.53
N MET A 355 24.57 4.37 -12.85
CA MET A 355 25.29 5.59 -13.21
C MET A 355 26.73 5.60 -12.70
N GLY A 356 27.00 4.84 -11.65
CA GLY A 356 28.33 4.72 -11.09
C GLY A 356 28.36 3.93 -9.79
N VAL A 357 29.56 3.52 -9.41
CA VAL A 357 29.83 2.85 -8.14
C VAL A 357 30.99 3.57 -7.45
N LYS A 358 30.84 3.87 -6.19
CA LYS A 358 31.89 4.47 -5.35
C LYS A 358 31.96 3.79 -4.01
N ARG A 359 33.04 4.05 -3.28
CA ARG A 359 33.13 3.70 -1.87
C ARG A 359 32.90 4.94 -1.00
N VAL A 360 32.11 4.79 0.03
CA VAL A 360 31.95 5.77 1.11
C VAL A 360 32.34 5.05 2.38
N LEU A 361 33.42 5.53 3.01
CA LEU A 361 34.15 4.72 4.00
C LEU A 361 34.49 3.36 3.38
N GLU A 362 34.12 2.27 3.99
CA GLU A 362 34.34 0.91 3.47
C GLU A 362 33.13 0.30 2.76
N HIS A 363 32.08 1.10 2.53
CA HIS A 363 30.84 0.61 1.94
C HIS A 363 30.72 0.93 0.45
N ALA A 364 30.31 -0.04 -0.36
CA ALA A 364 29.93 0.21 -1.74
C ALA A 364 28.62 1.01 -1.78
N VAL A 365 28.59 2.03 -2.65
CA VAL A 365 27.40 2.83 -2.96
C VAL A 365 27.20 2.79 -4.47
N VAL A 366 26.06 2.27 -4.88
CA VAL A 366 25.63 2.19 -6.29
C VAL A 366 24.68 3.34 -6.57
N SER A 367 25.06 4.23 -7.48
CA SER A 367 24.20 5.31 -7.94
C SER A 367 23.39 4.84 -9.15
N LEU A 368 22.06 5.02 -9.09
CA LEU A 368 21.10 4.59 -10.09
C LEU A 368 20.54 5.78 -10.88
N ASP A 369 20.15 5.54 -12.13
CA ASP A 369 19.47 6.53 -12.98
C ASP A 369 18.00 6.71 -12.57
N MET A 370 17.77 6.89 -11.30
CA MET A 370 16.47 7.20 -10.69
C MET A 370 16.71 7.83 -9.32
N GLY A 371 15.71 8.46 -8.75
CA GLY A 371 15.74 9.00 -7.40
C GLY A 371 14.54 8.55 -6.60
N ILE A 372 14.47 8.94 -5.32
CA ILE A 372 13.29 8.71 -4.47
C ILE A 372 12.03 9.37 -5.03
N ASN A 373 12.15 10.34 -5.94
CA ASN A 373 11.03 10.91 -6.68
C ASN A 373 10.32 9.91 -7.61
N ASN A 374 10.97 8.80 -7.94
CA ASN A 374 10.42 7.69 -8.73
C ASN A 374 10.25 6.42 -7.90
N HIS A 375 10.59 6.48 -6.60
CA HIS A 375 10.53 5.37 -5.65
C HIS A 375 10.24 5.91 -4.23
N GLY A 376 9.10 6.59 -4.11
CA GLY A 376 8.82 7.58 -3.07
C GLY A 376 8.59 7.08 -1.65
N THR A 377 8.49 5.76 -1.39
CA THR A 377 8.24 5.26 -0.02
C THR A 377 9.38 5.58 0.94
N ASN A 378 10.62 5.61 0.46
CA ASN A 378 11.80 5.92 1.26
C ASN A 378 11.89 7.39 1.74
N LEU A 379 11.03 8.27 1.24
CA LEU A 379 10.97 9.65 1.73
C LEU A 379 10.47 9.70 3.19
N ILE A 380 9.48 8.87 3.50
CA ILE A 380 8.84 8.86 4.82
C ILE A 380 9.42 7.76 5.71
N SER A 381 9.56 6.55 5.16
CA SER A 381 9.96 5.38 5.92
C SER A 381 10.98 4.59 5.11
N PRO A 382 12.15 4.25 5.70
CA PRO A 382 13.11 3.41 5.01
C PRO A 382 12.48 2.09 4.62
N ASP A 383 12.46 1.80 3.32
CA ASP A 383 11.97 0.51 2.81
C ASP A 383 13.15 -0.34 2.30
N ILE A 384 13.01 -1.66 2.38
CA ILE A 384 13.96 -2.63 1.87
C ILE A 384 13.36 -3.27 0.62
N PHE A 385 14.00 -3.09 -0.52
CA PHE A 385 13.64 -3.71 -1.77
C PHE A 385 14.77 -4.62 -2.23
N PRO A 386 14.51 -5.92 -2.47
CA PRO A 386 15.48 -6.77 -3.13
C PRO A 386 15.86 -6.20 -4.49
N ALA A 387 17.11 -6.41 -4.89
CA ALA A 387 17.61 -5.89 -6.14
C ALA A 387 18.64 -6.83 -6.78
N ALA A 388 18.86 -6.68 -8.09
CA ALA A 388 19.87 -7.42 -8.81
C ALA A 388 20.44 -6.65 -9.99
N VAL A 389 21.65 -7.03 -10.38
CA VAL A 389 22.29 -6.61 -11.64
C VAL A 389 21.90 -7.58 -12.75
N LEU A 390 21.47 -7.06 -13.89
CA LEU A 390 21.09 -7.86 -15.06
C LEU A 390 22.13 -7.75 -16.19
N PRO A 391 22.33 -8.80 -17.00
CA PRO A 391 21.83 -10.16 -16.76
C PRO A 391 22.54 -10.82 -15.58
N ARG A 392 21.88 -11.77 -14.92
CA ARG A 392 22.55 -12.64 -13.94
C ARG A 392 23.51 -13.59 -14.64
N ARG A 393 24.62 -13.94 -13.99
CA ARG A 393 25.66 -14.81 -14.52
C ARG A 393 26.00 -15.89 -13.49
N GLU A 394 26.35 -17.06 -13.93
CA GLU A 394 26.80 -18.13 -13.03
C GLU A 394 28.05 -17.74 -12.22
N SER A 395 28.89 -16.87 -12.82
CA SER A 395 30.11 -16.35 -12.19
C SER A 395 29.89 -15.18 -11.22
N ASP A 396 28.64 -14.78 -10.97
CA ASP A 396 28.34 -13.67 -10.05
C ASP A 396 28.77 -14.03 -8.63
N VAL A 397 29.47 -13.10 -8.00
CA VAL A 397 29.88 -13.20 -6.59
C VAL A 397 29.06 -12.19 -5.80
N PRO A 398 28.23 -12.66 -4.84
CA PRO A 398 27.35 -11.77 -4.07
C PRO A 398 28.12 -10.71 -3.29
N GLU A 399 27.60 -9.48 -3.34
CA GLU A 399 28.12 -8.31 -2.64
C GLU A 399 26.98 -7.53 -1.98
N THR A 400 27.32 -6.65 -1.05
CA THR A 400 26.34 -5.75 -0.43
C THR A 400 26.65 -4.30 -0.76
N ALA A 401 25.62 -3.51 -1.03
CA ALA A 401 25.77 -2.10 -1.33
C ALA A 401 24.61 -1.26 -0.79
N PHE A 402 24.83 0.02 -0.56
CA PHE A 402 23.79 1.02 -0.48
C PHE A 402 23.40 1.47 -1.88
N LEU A 403 22.11 1.77 -2.07
CA LEU A 403 21.58 2.25 -3.35
C LEU A 403 21.24 3.73 -3.22
N ALA A 404 21.88 4.56 -4.01
CA ALA A 404 21.67 6.01 -4.06
C ALA A 404 21.00 6.41 -5.37
N GLY A 405 20.18 7.46 -5.31
CA GLY A 405 19.61 8.08 -6.49
C GLY A 405 20.48 9.17 -7.11
N ARG A 406 19.94 9.84 -8.12
CA ARG A 406 20.59 10.91 -8.90
C ARG A 406 20.15 12.33 -8.52
N LEU A 407 19.26 12.49 -7.55
CA LEU A 407 18.83 13.81 -7.13
C LEU A 407 19.94 14.52 -6.34
N CYS A 408 20.09 15.82 -6.56
CA CYS A 408 21.04 16.64 -5.81
C CYS A 408 20.53 16.95 -4.38
N PHE A 409 20.36 15.89 -3.61
CA PHE A 409 19.77 15.89 -2.27
C PHE A 409 20.36 14.75 -1.45
N SER A 410 20.91 15.04 -0.26
CA SER A 410 21.62 14.05 0.57
C SER A 410 20.76 12.87 1.04
N GLY A 411 19.44 13.06 1.12
CA GLY A 411 18.48 12.03 1.49
C GLY A 411 18.05 11.13 0.34
N ASP A 412 18.55 11.35 -0.89
CA ASP A 412 18.19 10.54 -2.07
C ASP A 412 18.86 9.17 -2.06
N MET A 413 18.44 8.37 -1.11
CA MET A 413 18.85 6.97 -0.96
C MET A 413 17.68 6.07 -1.35
N ILE A 414 17.83 5.34 -2.46
CA ILE A 414 16.83 4.36 -2.93
C ILE A 414 16.64 3.24 -1.91
N SER A 415 17.72 2.85 -1.22
CA SER A 415 17.63 2.01 -0.05
C SER A 415 18.55 2.55 1.04
N LYS A 416 17.97 2.80 2.22
CA LYS A 416 18.72 3.16 3.42
C LYS A 416 19.26 1.93 4.16
N ALA A 417 18.80 0.74 3.83
CA ALA A 417 19.42 -0.53 4.24
C ALA A 417 20.38 -1.00 3.15
N LYS A 418 21.47 -1.69 3.52
CA LYS A 418 22.31 -2.39 2.56
C LYS A 418 21.49 -3.47 1.87
N VAL A 419 21.61 -3.54 0.56
CA VAL A 419 20.97 -4.55 -0.28
C VAL A 419 22.02 -5.57 -0.69
N LYS A 420 21.67 -6.85 -0.59
CA LYS A 420 22.46 -7.95 -1.11
C LYS A 420 22.24 -8.04 -2.62
N LEU A 421 23.30 -7.88 -3.40
CA LEU A 421 23.30 -7.97 -4.85
C LEU A 421 23.91 -9.30 -5.27
N ASN A 422 23.54 -9.80 -6.45
CA ASN A 422 24.21 -10.95 -7.06
C ASN A 422 25.69 -10.67 -7.37
N ARG A 423 26.05 -9.42 -7.67
CA ARG A 423 27.43 -8.91 -7.81
C ARG A 423 27.47 -7.40 -7.69
N LEU A 424 28.66 -6.84 -7.50
CA LEU A 424 28.85 -5.39 -7.64
C LEU A 424 28.73 -4.99 -9.12
N PRO A 425 27.86 -4.01 -9.48
CA PRO A 425 27.67 -3.61 -10.85
C PRO A 425 28.78 -2.70 -11.38
N ARG A 426 28.77 -2.49 -12.71
CA ARG A 426 29.55 -1.46 -13.40
C ARG A 426 28.61 -0.41 -13.99
N ARG A 427 29.14 0.79 -14.23
CA ARG A 427 28.40 1.84 -14.94
C ARG A 427 27.86 1.33 -16.27
N GLY A 428 26.62 1.69 -16.59
CA GLY A 428 25.90 1.29 -17.79
C GLY A 428 25.22 -0.08 -17.69
N GLU A 429 25.41 -0.82 -16.61
CA GLU A 429 24.72 -2.08 -16.44
C GLU A 429 23.26 -1.85 -15.99
N ARG A 430 22.39 -2.73 -16.49
CA ARG A 430 20.98 -2.72 -16.12
C ARG A 430 20.81 -3.25 -14.70
N PHE A 431 19.92 -2.60 -13.97
CA PHE A 431 19.62 -2.89 -12.58
C PHE A 431 18.12 -3.08 -12.38
N VAL A 432 17.71 -4.02 -11.56
CA VAL A 432 16.31 -4.27 -11.24
C VAL A 432 16.07 -4.12 -9.75
N LEU A 433 14.99 -3.40 -9.41
CA LEU A 433 14.37 -3.37 -8.07
C LEU A 433 13.10 -4.21 -8.13
N TYR A 434 12.96 -5.15 -7.21
CA TYR A 434 11.81 -6.04 -7.12
C TYR A 434 10.73 -5.46 -6.20
N HIS A 435 9.51 -5.96 -6.34
CA HIS A 435 8.35 -5.62 -5.49
C HIS A 435 7.96 -4.14 -5.50
N THR A 436 8.19 -3.47 -6.62
CA THR A 436 7.91 -2.04 -6.79
C THR A 436 6.53 -1.74 -7.36
N GLY A 437 5.63 -2.73 -7.40
CA GLY A 437 4.30 -2.59 -8.00
C GLY A 437 3.32 -1.72 -7.22
N ALA A 438 3.57 -1.47 -5.92
CA ALA A 438 2.70 -0.69 -5.07
C ALA A 438 3.46 0.41 -4.33
N TYR A 439 2.87 1.60 -4.23
CA TYR A 439 3.36 2.78 -3.50
C TYR A 439 4.73 3.31 -3.94
N SER A 440 5.40 2.71 -4.89
CA SER A 440 6.75 3.09 -5.32
C SER A 440 6.75 4.24 -6.32
N ALA A 441 6.08 4.05 -7.46
CA ALA A 441 6.17 4.95 -8.61
C ALA A 441 5.30 6.20 -8.51
N ASP A 442 4.29 6.23 -7.65
CA ASP A 442 3.29 7.31 -7.58
C ASP A 442 3.20 7.94 -6.19
N HIS A 443 3.49 7.17 -5.16
CA HIS A 443 3.41 7.66 -3.80
C HIS A 443 4.55 8.66 -3.55
N PHE A 444 4.18 9.93 -3.31
CA PHE A 444 5.13 11.06 -3.19
C PHE A 444 6.02 11.29 -4.43
N ALA A 445 5.58 10.83 -5.61
CA ALA A 445 6.27 11.14 -6.85
C ALA A 445 6.33 12.65 -7.09
N SER A 446 7.48 13.13 -7.56
CA SER A 446 7.72 14.54 -7.85
C SER A 446 8.65 14.69 -9.05
N ASN A 447 8.71 15.91 -9.58
CA ASN A 447 9.67 16.28 -10.60
C ASN A 447 10.92 16.95 -10.03
N SER A 448 11.37 16.52 -8.85
CA SER A 448 12.60 17.01 -8.22
C SER A 448 13.77 17.04 -9.20
N CYS A 449 14.56 18.11 -9.17
CA CYS A 449 15.64 18.39 -10.12
C CYS A 449 15.20 18.41 -11.59
N GLY A 450 13.91 18.57 -11.88
CA GLY A 450 13.37 18.61 -13.24
C GLY A 450 13.31 17.25 -13.93
N PHE A 451 13.50 16.15 -13.22
CA PHE A 451 13.41 14.81 -13.82
C PHE A 451 11.97 14.40 -14.13
N PRO A 452 11.69 13.95 -15.36
CA PRO A 452 10.39 13.44 -15.73
C PRO A 452 10.09 12.11 -15.05
N ARG A 453 8.80 11.85 -14.79
CA ARG A 453 8.36 10.55 -14.28
C ARG A 453 8.43 9.48 -15.39
N PRO A 454 8.91 8.25 -15.07
CA PRO A 454 9.07 7.18 -16.03
C PRO A 454 7.74 6.64 -16.59
N ALA A 455 7.86 5.89 -17.69
CA ALA A 455 6.76 5.10 -18.20
C ALA A 455 6.36 3.96 -17.24
N LYS A 456 5.09 3.56 -17.31
CA LYS A 456 4.55 2.32 -16.74
C LYS A 456 4.03 1.43 -17.84
N VAL A 457 4.47 0.19 -17.85
CA VAL A 457 4.02 -0.83 -18.81
C VAL A 457 3.57 -2.08 -18.07
N ALA A 458 2.57 -2.77 -18.60
CA ALA A 458 2.15 -4.06 -18.08
C ALA A 458 2.37 -5.14 -19.13
N ILE A 459 2.88 -6.28 -18.71
CA ILE A 459 3.08 -7.47 -19.54
C ILE A 459 1.95 -8.46 -19.20
N ARG A 460 1.22 -8.88 -20.23
CA ARG A 460 0.14 -9.85 -20.13
C ARG A 460 0.67 -11.29 -20.30
N PRO A 461 -0.08 -12.30 -19.83
CA PRO A 461 0.30 -13.71 -19.92
C PRO A 461 0.75 -14.14 -21.33
N GLY A 462 0.10 -13.62 -22.37
CA GLY A 462 0.43 -13.91 -23.78
C GLY A 462 1.68 -13.21 -24.34
N GLY A 463 2.46 -12.50 -23.51
CA GLY A 463 3.68 -11.80 -23.96
C GLY A 463 3.38 -10.52 -24.74
N THR A 464 2.20 -9.93 -24.59
CA THR A 464 1.88 -8.60 -25.11
C THR A 464 2.06 -7.55 -24.01
N ALA A 465 2.45 -6.33 -24.39
CA ALA A 465 2.60 -5.21 -23.48
C ALA A 465 1.52 -4.15 -23.66
N GLU A 466 1.07 -3.58 -22.56
CA GLU A 466 0.14 -2.47 -22.53
C GLU A 466 0.82 -1.27 -21.86
N LEU A 467 0.73 -0.09 -22.46
CA LEU A 467 1.21 1.15 -21.87
C LEU A 467 0.18 1.66 -20.86
N TRP A 468 0.51 1.62 -19.58
CA TRP A 468 -0.37 2.10 -18.51
C TRP A 468 -0.22 3.60 -18.26
N ARG A 469 0.99 4.12 -18.40
CA ARG A 469 1.27 5.56 -18.35
C ARG A 469 2.46 5.87 -19.26
N ALA A 470 2.31 6.86 -20.12
CA ALA A 470 3.41 7.39 -20.90
C ALA A 470 4.46 8.06 -20.00
N PRO A 471 5.74 8.07 -20.38
CA PRO A 471 6.72 8.88 -19.68
C PRO A 471 6.38 10.36 -19.82
N GLU A 472 6.70 11.14 -18.81
CA GLU A 472 6.63 12.59 -18.92
C GLU A 472 7.70 13.11 -19.88
N THR A 473 7.41 14.25 -20.50
CA THR A 473 8.32 14.94 -21.41
C THR A 473 8.90 16.18 -20.74
N TYR A 474 9.96 16.74 -21.31
CA TYR A 474 10.49 18.05 -20.87
C TYR A 474 9.38 19.11 -20.81
N GLY A 475 8.55 19.21 -21.85
CA GLY A 475 7.47 20.18 -21.89
C GLY A 475 6.38 19.97 -20.84
N SER A 476 6.05 18.70 -20.49
CA SER A 476 5.07 18.41 -19.43
C SER A 476 5.59 18.74 -18.02
N VAL A 477 6.91 18.71 -17.83
CA VAL A 477 7.55 19.02 -16.54
C VAL A 477 7.79 20.52 -16.37
N HIS A 478 8.29 21.17 -17.41
CA HIS A 478 8.75 22.56 -17.33
C HIS A 478 7.74 23.59 -17.85
N GLY A 479 6.61 23.13 -18.38
CA GLY A 479 5.56 24.02 -18.90
C GLY A 479 5.86 24.63 -20.27
N ALA A 480 5.03 25.58 -20.65
CA ALA A 480 5.16 26.34 -21.88
C ALA A 480 6.35 27.34 -21.85
N SER A 481 6.80 27.77 -23.00
CA SER A 481 7.84 28.83 -23.09
C SER A 481 7.33 30.16 -22.53
N ALA A 482 8.22 31.04 -22.14
CA ALA A 482 7.88 32.34 -21.55
C ALA A 482 6.96 33.21 -22.45
N GLU A 483 6.98 33.01 -23.76
CA GLU A 483 6.12 33.70 -24.71
C GLU A 483 4.63 33.34 -24.57
N ASP A 484 4.35 32.12 -24.06
CA ASP A 484 2.99 31.59 -23.88
C ASP A 484 2.42 31.89 -22.47
N LEU A 485 3.20 32.49 -21.57
CA LEU A 485 2.85 32.67 -20.14
C LEU A 485 2.26 34.07 -19.84
N THR A 486 1.94 34.88 -20.86
CA THR A 486 1.30 36.18 -20.61
C THR A 486 -0.16 35.99 -20.21
N ILE A 487 -0.44 36.10 -18.90
CA ILE A 487 -1.81 36.18 -18.40
C ILE A 487 -2.35 37.56 -18.74
N ARG A 488 -3.23 37.65 -19.73
CA ARG A 488 -4.01 38.86 -20.02
C ARG A 488 -5.37 38.65 -19.36
N ASP A 489 -5.70 39.60 -18.48
CA ASP A 489 -7.00 39.71 -17.83
C ASP A 489 -7.27 38.65 -16.72
N VAL A 490 -6.73 38.91 -15.52
CA VAL A 490 -7.29 38.39 -14.26
C VAL A 490 -8.13 39.50 -13.65
#